data_0a497866f973800e1886f4b6acb3dbb7
#
_entry.id   0a497866f973800e1886f4b6acb3dbb7
#
_cell.length_a   1.000
_cell.length_b   1.000
_cell.length_c   1.000
_cell.angle_alpha   90.00
_cell.angle_beta   90.00
_cell.angle_gamma   90.00
#
_symmetry.space_group_name_H-M   'P 1'
#
loop_
_entity.id
_entity.type
_entity.pdbx_description
1 polymer ?
#
loop_
_entity_poly.entity_id
_entity_poly.type
_entity_poly.pdbx_seq_one_letter_code
_entity_poly.pdbx_strand_id
1 'polypeptide(L)'
;MSEKELKKIKPLQVKCTQCNEQFELSTNLIGMNGINHKVEFTYKEESKEEKKIYLTYYVCPKCGKKYFVQIDDDTSLKAFKTVSKNFIKLARMKKNGDVPKKKQQKFNKQRKMLEVYRNNLKTEFTGKVIHDDRTDEEFILVFSI
;
A
#
# COMPACT_ATOMS: atom_id res chain seq x y z
N MET A 1 -6.36 -5.69 -18.41
CA MET A 1 -5.99 -4.37 -18.96
C MET A 1 -5.12 -4.55 -20.20
N SER A 2 -5.46 -3.86 -21.28
CA SER A 2 -4.59 -3.79 -22.44
C SER A 2 -3.46 -2.79 -22.22
N GLU A 3 -2.37 -2.87 -22.99
CA GLU A 3 -1.29 -1.89 -22.92
C GLU A 3 -1.77 -0.46 -23.18
N LYS A 4 -2.79 -0.29 -24.04
CA LYS A 4 -3.41 1.01 -24.30
C LYS A 4 -4.13 1.57 -23.08
N GLU A 5 -4.75 0.72 -22.27
CA GLU A 5 -5.43 1.14 -21.02
C GLU A 5 -4.42 1.52 -19.94
N LEU A 6 -3.30 0.80 -19.84
CA LEU A 6 -2.21 1.13 -18.92
C LEU A 6 -1.56 2.48 -19.27
N LYS A 7 -1.43 2.81 -20.55
CA LYS A 7 -0.90 4.10 -21.02
C LYS A 7 -1.84 5.26 -20.76
N LYS A 8 -3.13 5.02 -20.56
CA LYS A 8 -4.13 6.05 -20.26
C LYS A 8 -4.23 6.42 -18.78
N ILE A 9 -3.61 5.63 -17.89
CA ILE A 9 -3.60 5.94 -16.46
C ILE A 9 -2.65 7.11 -16.24
N LYS A 10 -3.23 8.27 -15.92
CA LYS A 10 -2.45 9.46 -15.62
C LYS A 10 -1.77 9.33 -14.26
N PRO A 11 -0.49 9.70 -14.13
CA PRO A 11 0.15 9.74 -12.82
C PRO A 11 -0.56 10.75 -11.91
N LEU A 12 -0.60 10.42 -10.63
CA LEU A 12 -1.15 11.31 -9.63
C LEU A 12 -0.19 12.47 -9.39
N GLN A 13 -0.69 13.70 -9.48
CA GLN A 13 0.10 14.89 -9.16
C GLN A 13 0.08 15.12 -7.65
N VAL A 14 1.24 15.27 -7.06
CA VAL A 14 1.41 15.47 -5.62
C VAL A 14 2.26 16.70 -5.38
N LYS A 15 1.88 17.50 -4.39
CA LYS A 15 2.66 18.65 -3.93
C LYS A 15 3.22 18.36 -2.55
N CYS A 16 4.53 18.50 -2.39
CA CYS A 16 5.17 18.37 -1.09
C CYS A 16 4.80 19.55 -0.19
N THR A 17 4.30 19.25 1.00
CA THR A 17 3.90 20.29 1.98
C THR A 17 5.09 20.97 2.64
N GLN A 18 6.27 20.34 2.60
CA GLN A 18 7.47 20.88 3.21
C GLN A 18 8.26 21.82 2.29
N CYS A 19 8.45 21.44 1.03
CA CYS A 19 9.27 22.20 0.07
C CYS A 19 8.50 22.76 -1.11
N ASN A 20 7.19 22.48 -1.21
CA ASN A 20 6.30 22.89 -2.30
C ASN A 20 6.62 22.31 -3.68
N GLU A 21 7.52 21.33 -3.76
CA GLU A 21 7.82 20.66 -5.02
C GLU A 21 6.61 19.89 -5.52
N GLN A 22 6.30 20.05 -6.81
CA GLN A 22 5.30 19.22 -7.48
C GLN A 22 5.99 18.05 -8.16
N PHE A 23 5.44 16.86 -7.99
CA PHE A 23 5.98 15.67 -8.63
C PHE A 23 4.86 14.67 -8.94
N GLU A 24 5.16 13.75 -9.85
CA GLU A 24 4.20 12.73 -10.27
C GLU A 24 4.44 11.44 -9.51
N LEU A 25 3.34 10.85 -8.99
CA LEU A 25 3.34 9.49 -8.48
C LEU A 25 2.72 8.58 -9.52
N SER A 26 3.41 7.51 -9.85
CA SER A 26 2.80 6.45 -10.62
C SER A 26 1.71 5.78 -9.80
N THR A 27 0.50 5.76 -10.34
CA THR A 27 -0.61 5.00 -9.76
C THR A 27 -0.56 3.52 -10.17
N ASN A 28 0.54 3.11 -10.76
CA ASN A 28 0.76 1.74 -11.16
C ASN A 28 0.68 0.84 -9.92
N LEU A 29 -0.20 -0.15 -9.98
CA LEU A 29 -0.47 -1.10 -8.89
C LEU A 29 0.76 -1.86 -8.41
N ILE A 30 1.82 -1.88 -9.20
CA ILE A 30 3.04 -2.60 -8.88
C ILE A 30 4.02 -1.74 -8.10
N GLY A 31 3.78 -0.42 -8.00
CA GLY A 31 4.59 0.50 -7.20
C GLY A 31 6.07 0.51 -7.56
N MET A 32 6.40 0.25 -8.81
CA MET A 32 7.77 -0.01 -9.25
C MET A 32 8.52 1.22 -9.75
N ASN A 33 7.97 2.40 -9.65
CA ASN A 33 8.78 3.58 -9.90
C ASN A 33 9.61 3.89 -8.64
N GLY A 34 10.75 4.49 -8.79
CA GLY A 34 11.72 4.70 -7.72
C GLY A 34 11.27 5.59 -6.56
N ILE A 35 10.03 6.12 -6.57
CA ILE A 35 9.49 6.96 -5.51
C ILE A 35 8.56 6.24 -4.55
N ASN A 36 8.08 5.06 -4.90
CA ASN A 36 7.28 4.23 -4.00
C ASN A 36 8.14 3.15 -3.35
N HIS A 37 8.12 3.13 -2.03
CA HIS A 37 8.90 2.18 -1.24
C HIS A 37 7.98 1.36 -0.35
N LYS A 38 8.28 0.08 -0.22
CA LYS A 38 7.67 -0.79 0.78
C LYS A 38 8.76 -1.37 1.66
N VAL A 39 8.75 -1.01 2.92
CA VAL A 39 9.85 -1.32 3.84
C VAL A 39 9.32 -1.96 5.11
N GLU A 40 10.03 -2.99 5.57
CA GLU A 40 9.75 -3.68 6.81
C GLU A 40 10.30 -2.89 8.01
N PHE A 41 9.48 -2.75 9.05
CA PHE A 41 9.87 -2.18 10.34
C PHE A 41 9.46 -3.13 11.45
N THR A 42 10.22 -3.13 12.54
CA THR A 42 9.86 -3.84 13.75
C THR A 42 9.31 -2.85 14.77
N TYR A 43 8.10 -3.09 15.24
CA TYR A 43 7.45 -2.27 16.24
C TYR A 43 7.31 -3.04 17.54
N LYS A 44 7.72 -2.44 18.65
CA LYS A 44 7.62 -3.01 19.98
C LYS A 44 7.06 -2.00 20.96
N GLU A 45 5.92 -2.32 21.58
CA GLU A 45 5.42 -1.59 22.73
C GLU A 45 5.93 -2.23 24.02
N GLU A 46 6.07 -1.44 25.08
CA GLU A 46 6.36 -1.96 26.42
C GLU A 46 5.33 -3.02 26.78
N SER A 47 5.79 -4.16 27.31
CA SER A 47 4.99 -5.31 27.72
C SER A 47 4.28 -6.11 26.62
N LYS A 48 4.55 -5.81 25.35
CA LYS A 48 4.01 -6.57 24.20
C LYS A 48 5.13 -7.19 23.39
N GLU A 49 4.78 -8.24 22.62
CA GLU A 49 5.70 -8.85 21.67
C GLU A 49 6.00 -7.93 20.48
N GLU A 50 7.19 -8.10 19.91
CA GLU A 50 7.56 -7.40 18.69
C GLU A 50 6.61 -7.75 17.54
N LYS A 51 6.15 -6.74 16.84
CA LYS A 51 5.37 -6.89 15.61
C LYS A 51 6.17 -6.41 14.41
N LYS A 52 6.12 -7.18 13.34
CA LYS A 52 6.60 -6.72 12.06
C LYS A 52 5.50 -5.96 11.35
N ILE A 53 5.80 -4.76 10.92
CA ILE A 53 4.92 -3.94 10.10
C ILE A 53 5.62 -3.59 8.80
N TYR A 54 4.84 -3.41 7.76
CA TYR A 54 5.34 -3.07 6.42
C TYR A 54 4.70 -1.77 6.00
N LEU A 55 5.50 -0.73 5.88
CA LEU A 55 5.03 0.59 5.50
C LEU A 55 5.29 0.84 4.04
N THR A 56 4.27 1.27 3.34
CA THR A 56 4.38 1.75 1.96
C THR A 56 4.37 3.26 1.99
N TYR A 57 5.38 3.86 1.40
CA TYR A 57 5.53 5.31 1.37
C TYR A 57 6.14 5.78 0.05
N TYR A 58 5.93 7.05 -0.24
CA TYR A 58 6.65 7.73 -1.30
C TYR A 58 7.49 8.86 -0.71
N VAL A 59 8.48 9.29 -1.46
CA VAL A 59 9.45 10.28 -1.00
C VAL A 59 9.41 11.48 -1.95
N CYS A 60 9.40 12.69 -1.39
CA CYS A 60 9.58 13.88 -2.20
C CYS A 60 10.97 13.86 -2.84
N PRO A 61 11.09 13.97 -4.17
CA PRO A 61 12.38 13.87 -4.84
C PRO A 61 13.33 15.02 -4.53
N LYS A 62 12.80 16.13 -4.02
CA LYS A 62 13.61 17.31 -3.70
C LYS A 62 14.09 17.33 -2.27
N CYS A 63 13.19 17.19 -1.28
CA CYS A 63 13.55 17.33 0.13
C CYS A 63 13.65 16.00 0.89
N GLY A 64 13.25 14.88 0.31
CA GLY A 64 13.32 13.58 0.92
C GLY A 64 12.24 13.26 1.96
N LYS A 65 11.24 14.13 2.13
CA LYS A 65 10.15 13.87 3.06
C LYS A 65 9.39 12.61 2.67
N LYS A 66 9.13 11.73 3.65
CA LYS A 66 8.38 10.49 3.48
C LYS A 66 6.90 10.71 3.71
N TYR A 67 6.08 10.17 2.83
CA TYR A 67 4.62 10.20 2.94
C TYR A 67 4.11 8.77 3.00
N PHE A 68 3.58 8.37 4.15
CA PHE A 68 3.09 7.02 4.37
C PHE A 68 1.66 6.89 3.87
N VAL A 69 1.39 5.87 3.06
CA VAL A 69 0.09 5.66 2.42
C VAL A 69 -0.57 4.35 2.80
N GLN A 70 0.22 3.36 3.23
CA GLN A 70 -0.30 2.04 3.53
C GLN A 70 0.51 1.39 4.64
N ILE A 71 -0.18 0.61 5.47
CA ILE A 71 0.44 -0.27 6.46
C ILE A 71 -0.10 -1.68 6.28
N ASP A 72 0.79 -2.65 6.38
CA ASP A 72 0.49 -4.06 6.37
C ASP A 72 1.18 -4.76 7.53
N ASP A 73 0.64 -5.90 7.93
CA ASP A 73 1.31 -6.89 8.75
C ASP A 73 1.40 -8.22 7.99
N ASP A 74 1.90 -9.28 8.61
CA ASP A 74 2.02 -10.57 7.94
C ASP A 74 0.66 -11.12 7.48
N THR A 75 -0.38 -10.87 8.25
CA THR A 75 -1.74 -11.31 7.92
C THR A 75 -2.27 -10.60 6.68
N SER A 76 -2.14 -9.27 6.62
CA SER A 76 -2.62 -8.51 5.48
C SER A 76 -1.80 -8.76 4.21
N LEU A 77 -0.48 -9.00 4.34
CA LEU A 77 0.35 -9.36 3.18
C LEU A 77 -0.06 -10.70 2.59
N LYS A 78 -0.37 -11.70 3.41
CA LYS A 78 -0.88 -12.99 2.93
C LYS A 78 -2.23 -12.83 2.25
N ALA A 79 -3.14 -12.08 2.85
CA ALA A 79 -4.44 -11.77 2.26
C ALA A 79 -4.30 -11.05 0.93
N PHE A 80 -3.38 -10.10 0.83
CA PHE A 80 -3.10 -9.38 -0.41
C PHE A 80 -2.61 -10.30 -1.52
N LYS A 81 -1.72 -11.25 -1.20
CA LYS A 81 -1.26 -12.25 -2.18
C LYS A 81 -2.42 -13.08 -2.72
N THR A 82 -3.33 -13.51 -1.84
CA THR A 82 -4.51 -14.27 -2.23
C THR A 82 -5.45 -13.45 -3.13
N VAL A 83 -5.72 -12.21 -2.74
CA VAL A 83 -6.56 -11.29 -3.51
C VAL A 83 -5.94 -11.03 -4.89
N SER A 84 -4.62 -10.81 -4.95
CA SER A 84 -3.91 -10.57 -6.21
C SER A 84 -3.98 -11.76 -7.16
N LYS A 85 -3.80 -12.97 -6.65
CA LYS A 85 -3.94 -14.21 -7.43
C LYS A 85 -5.36 -14.36 -7.98
N ASN A 86 -6.37 -14.10 -7.15
CA ASN A 86 -7.77 -14.21 -7.56
C ASN A 86 -8.12 -13.13 -8.59
N PHE A 87 -7.58 -11.93 -8.45
CA PHE A 87 -7.74 -10.87 -9.45
C PHE A 87 -7.23 -11.31 -10.82
N ILE A 88 -6.03 -11.90 -10.88
CA ILE A 88 -5.44 -12.39 -12.12
C ILE A 88 -6.32 -13.51 -12.72
N LYS A 89 -6.79 -14.45 -11.91
CA LYS A 89 -7.67 -15.52 -12.36
C LYS A 89 -8.97 -14.99 -12.94
N LEU A 90 -9.61 -14.04 -12.28
CA LEU A 90 -10.85 -13.43 -12.76
C LEU A 90 -10.64 -12.63 -14.04
N ALA A 91 -9.52 -11.91 -14.16
CA ALA A 91 -9.17 -11.19 -15.38
C ALA A 91 -9.02 -12.15 -16.58
N ARG A 92 -8.38 -13.32 -16.37
CA ARG A 92 -8.27 -14.36 -17.41
C ARG A 92 -9.63 -14.95 -17.78
N MET A 93 -10.48 -15.23 -16.79
CA MET A 93 -11.84 -15.74 -17.04
C MET A 93 -12.66 -14.75 -17.85
N LYS A 94 -12.60 -13.47 -17.49
CA LYS A 94 -13.30 -12.40 -18.20
C LYS A 94 -12.84 -12.26 -19.65
N LYS A 95 -11.55 -12.45 -19.90
CA LYS A 95 -10.97 -12.44 -21.25
C LYS A 95 -11.48 -13.60 -22.11
N ASN A 96 -11.72 -14.78 -21.51
CA ASN A 96 -12.13 -16.00 -22.18
C ASN A 96 -13.66 -16.22 -22.18
N GLY A 97 -14.44 -15.31 -21.59
CA GLY A 97 -15.88 -15.43 -21.47
C GLY A 97 -16.40 -14.68 -20.24
N ASP A 98 -17.49 -15.17 -19.67
CA ASP A 98 -18.10 -14.57 -18.48
C ASP A 98 -17.51 -15.15 -17.19
N VAL A 99 -17.35 -14.27 -16.21
CA VAL A 99 -16.96 -14.68 -14.85
C VAL A 99 -18.21 -15.17 -14.10
N PRO A 100 -18.18 -16.37 -13.48
CA PRO A 100 -19.28 -16.81 -12.64
C PRO A 100 -19.57 -15.79 -11.52
N LYS A 101 -20.84 -15.45 -11.34
CA LYS A 101 -21.27 -14.46 -10.37
C LYS A 101 -20.81 -14.77 -8.96
N LYS A 102 -20.83 -16.03 -8.55
CA LYS A 102 -20.37 -16.47 -7.21
C LYS A 102 -18.90 -16.18 -7.00
N LYS A 103 -18.06 -16.36 -8.01
CA LYS A 103 -16.62 -16.10 -7.95
C LYS A 103 -16.34 -14.61 -7.84
N GLN A 104 -17.07 -13.80 -8.59
CA GLN A 104 -16.95 -12.34 -8.52
C GLN A 104 -17.37 -11.81 -7.13
N GLN A 105 -18.45 -12.32 -6.58
CA GLN A 105 -18.93 -11.94 -5.24
C GLN A 105 -17.93 -12.34 -4.14
N LYS A 106 -17.37 -13.54 -4.23
CA LYS A 106 -16.36 -14.01 -3.29
C LYS A 106 -15.12 -13.13 -3.32
N PHE A 107 -14.65 -12.77 -4.51
CA PHE A 107 -13.52 -11.88 -4.69
C PHE A 107 -13.79 -10.49 -4.11
N ASN A 108 -14.95 -9.90 -4.40
CA ASN A 108 -15.33 -8.60 -3.89
C ASN A 108 -15.37 -8.58 -2.36
N LYS A 109 -15.85 -9.65 -1.75
CA LYS A 109 -15.88 -9.81 -0.29
C LYS A 109 -14.46 -9.89 0.29
N GLN A 110 -13.59 -10.69 -0.31
CA GLN A 110 -12.19 -10.81 0.11
C GLN A 110 -11.46 -9.48 0.05
N ARG A 111 -11.63 -8.75 -1.05
CA ARG A 111 -11.03 -7.43 -1.24
C ARG A 111 -11.50 -6.43 -0.20
N LYS A 112 -12.80 -6.43 0.08
CA LYS A 112 -13.37 -5.54 1.10
C LYS A 112 -12.90 -5.87 2.51
N MET A 113 -12.79 -7.15 2.85
CA MET A 113 -12.27 -7.58 4.14
C MET A 113 -10.80 -7.13 4.33
N LEU A 114 -9.99 -7.23 3.28
CA LEU A 114 -8.61 -6.75 3.32
C LEU A 114 -8.56 -5.23 3.52
N GLU A 115 -9.40 -4.48 2.82
CA GLU A 115 -9.49 -3.03 2.97
C GLU A 115 -9.84 -2.63 4.41
N VAL A 116 -10.84 -3.27 5.01
CA VAL A 116 -11.24 -3.03 6.41
C VAL A 116 -10.09 -3.35 7.37
N TYR A 117 -9.43 -4.47 7.17
CA TYR A 117 -8.30 -4.88 7.99
C TYR A 117 -7.17 -3.85 7.94
N ARG A 118 -6.80 -3.40 6.74
CA ARG A 118 -5.76 -2.37 6.55
C ARG A 118 -6.15 -1.03 7.16
N ASN A 119 -7.41 -0.64 7.06
CA ASN A 119 -7.90 0.59 7.68
C ASN A 119 -7.84 0.51 9.22
N ASN A 120 -8.11 -0.65 9.79
CA ASN A 120 -7.96 -0.88 11.22
C ASN A 120 -6.51 -0.77 11.66
N LEU A 121 -5.57 -1.31 10.87
CA LEU A 121 -4.13 -1.13 11.13
C LEU A 121 -3.72 0.34 11.09
N LYS A 122 -4.20 1.10 10.10
CA LYS A 122 -3.94 2.55 10.03
C LYS A 122 -4.41 3.27 11.29
N THR A 123 -5.61 2.95 11.76
CA THR A 123 -6.17 3.53 12.97
C THR A 123 -5.33 3.18 14.20
N GLU A 124 -4.94 1.92 14.32
CA GLU A 124 -4.14 1.42 15.45
C GLU A 124 -2.78 2.10 15.51
N PHE A 125 -2.10 2.26 14.38
CA PHE A 125 -0.71 2.75 14.35
C PHE A 125 -0.57 4.25 14.13
N THR A 126 -1.64 4.96 13.79
CA THR A 126 -1.59 6.42 13.64
C THR A 126 -1.18 7.08 14.97
N GLY A 127 -0.18 7.93 14.91
CA GLY A 127 0.34 8.63 16.09
C GLY A 127 1.39 7.87 16.88
N LYS A 128 1.68 6.63 16.53
CA LYS A 128 2.73 5.84 17.20
C LYS A 128 4.11 6.23 16.67
N VAL A 129 5.11 6.15 17.54
CA VAL A 129 6.49 6.41 17.18
C VAL A 129 7.13 5.15 16.63
N ILE A 130 7.68 5.26 15.45
CA ILE A 130 8.40 4.17 14.78
C ILE A 130 9.88 4.51 14.75
N HIS A 131 10.70 3.57 15.19
CA HIS A 131 12.15 3.69 15.13
C HIS A 131 12.68 2.90 13.95
N ASP A 132 13.47 3.54 13.10
CA ASP A 132 14.15 2.88 11.99
C ASP A 132 15.57 2.52 12.41
N ASP A 133 15.81 1.23 12.68
CA ASP A 133 17.11 0.72 13.12
C ASP A 133 18.23 0.92 12.08
N ARG A 134 17.87 1.10 10.82
CA ARG A 134 18.84 1.26 9.72
C ARG A 134 19.42 2.66 9.67
N THR A 135 18.65 3.66 10.03
CA THR A 135 19.03 5.07 9.98
C THR A 135 19.11 5.73 11.34
N ASP A 136 18.69 5.03 12.40
CA ASP A 136 18.55 5.53 13.76
C ASP A 136 17.60 6.74 13.87
N GLU A 137 16.69 6.86 12.92
CA GLU A 137 15.65 7.90 12.92
C GLU A 137 14.38 7.41 13.60
N GLU A 138 13.71 8.34 14.27
CA GLU A 138 12.37 8.12 14.80
C GLU A 138 11.39 9.04 14.07
N PHE A 139 10.19 8.53 13.85
CA PHE A 139 9.12 9.33 13.24
C PHE A 139 7.76 8.94 13.82
N ILE A 140 6.86 9.91 13.84
CA ILE A 140 5.47 9.67 14.22
C ILE A 140 4.72 9.25 12.95
N LEU A 141 4.03 8.12 13.04
CA LEU A 141 3.33 7.56 11.88
C LEU A 141 2.02 8.32 11.63
N VAL A 142 1.93 8.93 10.46
CA VAL A 142 0.74 9.62 9.98
C VAL A 142 0.55 9.23 8.51
N PHE A 143 -0.68 8.93 8.14
CA PHE A 143 -1.00 8.52 6.77
C PHE A 143 -1.54 9.71 5.97
N SER A 144 -1.03 9.85 4.74
CA SER A 144 -1.33 11.00 3.88
C SER A 144 -2.57 10.79 3.00
N ILE A 145 -3.04 9.55 2.90
CA ILE A 145 -4.20 9.20 2.06
C ILE A 145 -5.14 8.28 2.80
#